data_6d42454ab423a976df1e67a234d19784
#
_entry.id   6d42454ab423a976df1e67a234d19784
#
_cell.length_a   1.000
_cell.length_b   1.000
_cell.length_c   1.000
_cell.angle_alpha   90.00
_cell.angle_beta   90.00
_cell.angle_gamma   90.00
#
_symmetry.space_group_name_H-M   'P 1'
#
loop_
_entity.id
_entity.type
_entity.pdbx_description
1 polymer ?
#
loop_
_entity_poly.entity_id
_entity_poly.type
_entity_poly.pdbx_seq_one_letter_code
_entity_poly.pdbx_strand_id
1 'polypeptide(L)'
;MNADQDQNFDENDTGSDNRFPEINEGGWIQWFCQLDGNEYFVEIDEDFLKNKMNLIGIKCKPYLETILSQEYPSDQISEENIENLQQIKEIYGLIHKRFISTPKGLALMREKYLNGTFGHCPRILCDKQVLIPVGLSEDTKFSRVKVYCPICCEVYKPRERVRDMDGAYFGTSFPQIFFMAYPDLNPKVKIVKNYIPKLYGFRIFGKKGSKYFSKDKEELWEKMKKLNINLDYEL
;
A
#
# COMPACT_ATOMS: atom_id res chain seq x y z
N MET A 1 47.73 21.51 -29.43
CA MET A 1 47.79 21.78 -27.97
C MET A 1 46.37 21.64 -27.46
N ASN A 2 46.04 20.45 -27.13
CA ASN A 2 44.68 20.05 -26.69
C ASN A 2 44.81 19.66 -25.22
N ALA A 3 43.98 20.23 -24.41
CA ALA A 3 43.87 19.89 -23.01
C ALA A 3 42.55 19.09 -22.87
N ASP A 4 42.75 17.79 -22.63
CA ASP A 4 41.66 16.89 -22.22
C ASP A 4 41.30 17.24 -20.76
N GLN A 5 40.03 17.50 -20.53
CA GLN A 5 39.46 17.61 -19.19
C GLN A 5 38.71 16.34 -18.88
N ASP A 6 39.35 15.46 -18.15
CA ASP A 6 38.75 14.30 -17.47
C ASP A 6 37.73 14.81 -16.44
N GLN A 7 36.48 14.54 -16.68
CA GLN A 7 35.42 14.69 -15.69
C GLN A 7 35.37 13.42 -14.85
N ASN A 8 35.91 13.49 -13.65
CA ASN A 8 35.71 12.49 -12.60
C ASN A 8 34.23 12.42 -12.26
N PHE A 9 33.62 11.27 -12.54
CA PHE A 9 32.34 10.85 -11.98
C PHE A 9 32.62 10.40 -10.55
N ASP A 10 32.28 11.23 -9.57
CA ASP A 10 32.20 10.82 -8.17
C ASP A 10 31.05 9.81 -8.04
N GLU A 11 31.42 8.55 -7.86
CA GLU A 11 30.52 7.51 -7.34
C GLU A 11 30.16 7.86 -5.90
N ASN A 12 29.07 8.62 -5.74
CA ASN A 12 28.48 8.82 -4.43
C ASN A 12 27.84 7.51 -3.96
N ASP A 13 28.60 6.85 -3.11
CA ASP A 13 28.24 5.83 -2.15
C ASP A 13 26.83 6.09 -1.55
N THR A 14 25.85 5.33 -2.03
CA THR A 14 24.53 5.25 -1.38
C THR A 14 24.64 4.33 -0.16
N GLY A 15 25.39 4.79 0.84
CA GLY A 15 25.31 4.22 2.17
C GLY A 15 23.87 4.27 2.64
N SER A 16 23.24 3.11 2.78
CA SER A 16 21.96 2.97 3.45
C SER A 16 22.15 3.40 4.91
N ASP A 17 21.84 4.65 5.17
CA ASP A 17 21.86 5.23 6.51
C ASP A 17 20.72 4.55 7.31
N ASN A 18 21.03 3.40 7.92
CA ASN A 18 20.19 2.74 8.91
C ASN A 18 20.18 3.60 10.19
N ARG A 19 19.71 4.83 10.09
CA ARG A 19 19.44 5.65 11.25
C ARG A 19 18.20 5.10 11.93
N PHE A 20 18.43 4.36 13.03
CA PHE A 20 17.36 4.14 14.00
C PHE A 20 16.86 5.52 14.46
N PRO A 21 15.53 5.76 14.50
CA PRO A 21 15.01 7.03 14.96
C PRO A 21 15.51 7.31 16.37
N GLU A 22 15.92 8.56 16.64
CA GLU A 22 16.34 9.00 17.97
C GLU A 22 15.26 8.60 18.99
N ILE A 23 15.71 8.00 20.09
CA ILE A 23 14.90 7.40 21.12
C ILE A 23 14.06 8.52 21.78
N ASN A 24 12.83 8.69 21.32
CA ASN A 24 11.84 9.46 22.04
C ASN A 24 11.28 8.59 23.17
N GLU A 25 10.83 9.21 24.27
CA GLU A 25 10.35 8.59 25.53
C GLU A 25 9.09 7.67 25.38
N GLY A 26 8.77 7.24 24.16
CA GLY A 26 7.62 6.38 23.84
C GLY A 26 8.02 4.89 23.82
N GLY A 27 7.19 4.03 24.40
CA GLY A 27 7.43 2.59 24.49
C GLY A 27 7.54 1.85 23.15
N TRP A 28 7.59 0.52 23.22
CA TRP A 28 7.77 -0.38 22.07
C TRP A 28 6.83 -0.08 20.89
N ILE A 29 5.56 0.25 21.14
CA ILE A 29 4.56 0.53 20.11
C ILE A 29 4.95 1.72 19.24
N GLN A 30 5.36 2.82 19.88
CA GLN A 30 5.77 4.03 19.15
C GLN A 30 7.01 3.77 18.32
N TRP A 31 8.03 3.16 18.89
CA TRP A 31 9.24 2.75 18.19
C TRP A 31 8.90 1.86 16.98
N PHE A 32 8.06 0.83 17.16
CA PHE A 32 7.69 -0.09 16.10
C PHE A 32 6.96 0.60 14.93
N CYS A 33 6.04 1.52 15.22
CA CYS A 33 5.30 2.26 14.20
C CYS A 33 6.16 3.28 13.42
N GLN A 34 7.31 3.69 13.98
CA GLN A 34 8.25 4.62 13.35
C GLN A 34 9.31 3.93 12.50
N LEU A 35 9.44 2.60 12.59
CA LEU A 35 10.39 1.86 11.76
C LEU A 35 10.04 1.98 10.27
N ASP A 36 11.08 2.09 9.45
CA ASP A 36 10.95 2.04 7.99
C ASP A 36 10.20 0.76 7.55
N GLY A 37 9.19 0.95 6.72
CA GLY A 37 8.32 -0.14 6.27
C GLY A 37 7.09 -0.39 7.15
N ASN A 38 6.97 0.28 8.29
CA ASN A 38 5.82 0.19 9.20
C ASN A 38 4.91 1.44 9.16
N GLU A 39 5.11 2.35 8.20
CA GLU A 39 4.41 3.63 8.10
C GLU A 39 2.88 3.51 8.01
N TYR A 40 2.39 2.34 7.62
CA TYR A 40 0.94 2.10 7.50
C TYR A 40 0.30 1.68 8.84
N PHE A 41 1.08 1.23 9.81
CA PHE A 41 0.57 0.94 11.14
C PHE A 41 0.22 2.23 11.89
N VAL A 42 -0.77 2.15 12.75
CA VAL A 42 -1.10 3.16 13.75
C VAL A 42 -0.82 2.61 15.14
N GLU A 43 -0.53 3.50 16.07
CA GLU A 43 -0.31 3.15 17.47
C GLU A 43 -1.61 2.64 18.09
N ILE A 44 -1.57 1.42 18.59
CA ILE A 44 -2.72 0.81 19.26
C ILE A 44 -2.74 1.31 20.70
N ASP A 45 -3.91 1.75 21.15
CA ASP A 45 -4.14 2.20 22.51
C ASP A 45 -3.91 1.08 23.52
N GLU A 46 -3.21 1.38 24.61
CA GLU A 46 -2.93 0.42 25.67
C GLU A 46 -4.21 -0.14 26.29
N ASP A 47 -5.25 0.67 26.48
CA ASP A 47 -6.52 0.23 27.00
C ASP A 47 -7.19 -0.81 26.10
N PHE A 48 -7.00 -0.69 24.77
CA PHE A 48 -7.46 -1.67 23.81
C PHE A 48 -6.71 -3.00 23.96
N LEU A 49 -5.39 -2.95 24.17
CA LEU A 49 -4.53 -4.12 24.38
C LEU A 49 -4.78 -4.82 25.72
N LYS A 50 -5.10 -4.07 26.76
CA LYS A 50 -5.40 -4.61 28.09
C LYS A 50 -6.76 -5.32 28.15
N ASN A 51 -7.66 -5.03 27.22
CA ASN A 51 -8.99 -5.62 27.17
C ASN A 51 -8.94 -7.00 26.50
N LYS A 52 -9.11 -8.05 27.30
CA LYS A 52 -9.08 -9.46 26.84
C LYS A 52 -10.10 -9.76 25.74
N MET A 53 -11.22 -9.07 25.67
CA MET A 53 -12.25 -9.26 24.64
C MET A 53 -11.71 -8.94 23.25
N ASN A 54 -10.84 -7.92 23.15
CA ASN A 54 -10.24 -7.52 21.88
C ASN A 54 -9.20 -8.54 21.37
N LEU A 55 -8.71 -9.42 22.24
CA LEU A 55 -7.64 -10.38 21.97
C LEU A 55 -8.14 -11.82 21.77
N ILE A 56 -9.45 -12.06 21.85
CA ILE A 56 -10.02 -13.41 21.69
C ILE A 56 -9.57 -14.03 20.37
N GLY A 57 -9.04 -15.25 20.43
CA GLY A 57 -8.59 -16.01 19.26
C GLY A 57 -7.18 -15.65 18.77
N ILE A 58 -6.51 -14.64 19.36
CA ILE A 58 -5.11 -14.32 19.07
C ILE A 58 -4.24 -14.88 20.21
N LYS A 59 -3.22 -15.69 19.85
CA LYS A 59 -2.28 -16.28 20.82
C LYS A 59 -1.21 -15.23 21.21
N CYS A 60 -1.61 -14.16 21.89
CA CYS A 60 -0.73 -13.02 22.16
C CYS A 60 -0.03 -13.07 23.54
N LYS A 61 -0.42 -13.99 24.44
CA LYS A 61 0.03 -13.98 25.85
C LYS A 61 1.56 -13.84 26.04
N PRO A 62 2.43 -14.57 25.33
CA PRO A 62 3.88 -14.46 25.58
C PRO A 62 4.47 -13.14 25.11
N TYR A 63 3.80 -12.42 24.20
CA TYR A 63 4.36 -11.22 23.54
C TYR A 63 3.68 -9.91 23.96
N LEU A 64 2.54 -9.99 24.66
CA LEU A 64 1.78 -8.80 25.07
C LEU A 64 2.56 -7.92 26.05
N GLU A 65 3.33 -8.53 26.94
CA GLU A 65 4.19 -7.81 27.89
C GLU A 65 5.28 -7.03 27.15
N THR A 66 5.89 -7.60 26.11
CA THR A 66 6.87 -6.92 25.27
C THR A 66 6.25 -5.76 24.50
N ILE A 67 5.03 -5.94 23.96
CA ILE A 67 4.32 -4.87 23.22
C ILE A 67 3.97 -3.72 24.16
N LEU A 68 3.63 -3.99 25.42
CA LEU A 68 3.29 -3.00 26.43
C LEU A 68 4.52 -2.44 27.18
N SER A 69 5.73 -2.95 26.88
CA SER A 69 6.93 -2.51 27.57
C SER A 69 7.34 -1.08 27.16
N GLN A 70 7.97 -0.39 28.07
CA GLN A 70 8.62 0.88 27.83
C GLN A 70 10.07 0.68 27.31
N GLU A 71 10.51 -0.58 27.22
CA GLU A 71 11.86 -0.94 26.81
C GLU A 71 11.89 -1.27 25.31
N TYR A 72 12.97 -0.89 24.67
CA TYR A 72 13.25 -1.22 23.27
C TYR A 72 14.08 -2.49 23.19
N PRO A 73 13.99 -3.24 22.09
CA PRO A 73 14.95 -4.30 21.83
C PRO A 73 16.35 -3.68 21.77
N SER A 74 17.26 -4.10 22.68
CA SER A 74 18.64 -3.65 22.64
C SER A 74 19.30 -4.03 21.31
N ASP A 75 20.30 -3.27 20.86
CA ASP A 75 21.02 -3.41 19.58
C ASP A 75 21.74 -4.76 19.36
N GLN A 76 21.62 -5.69 20.30
CA GLN A 76 22.15 -7.04 20.15
C GLN A 76 21.16 -7.91 19.36
N ILE A 77 21.29 -7.85 18.05
CA ILE A 77 20.52 -8.68 17.11
C ILE A 77 21.11 -10.10 17.14
N SER A 78 20.56 -10.98 17.97
CA SER A 78 20.75 -12.43 17.85
C SER A 78 19.69 -13.01 16.89
N GLU A 79 19.98 -14.13 16.24
CA GLU A 79 19.03 -14.82 15.36
C GLU A 79 17.70 -15.12 16.07
N GLU A 80 17.76 -15.50 17.34
CA GLU A 80 16.59 -15.78 18.19
C GLU A 80 15.75 -14.51 18.42
N ASN A 81 16.38 -13.34 18.55
CA ASN A 81 15.68 -12.07 18.67
C ASN A 81 14.96 -11.64 17.38
N ILE A 82 15.50 -11.97 16.21
CA ILE A 82 14.86 -11.69 14.92
C ILE A 82 13.56 -12.49 14.76
N GLU A 83 13.59 -13.78 15.10
CA GLU A 83 12.40 -14.63 15.01
C GLU A 83 11.31 -14.17 15.98
N ASN A 84 11.67 -13.83 17.21
CA ASN A 84 10.76 -13.26 18.19
C ASN A 84 10.15 -11.93 17.71
N LEU A 85 10.93 -11.03 17.13
CA LEU A 85 10.43 -9.77 16.58
C LEU A 85 9.44 -9.99 15.43
N GLN A 86 9.66 -10.97 14.58
CA GLN A 86 8.73 -11.31 13.51
C GLN A 86 7.39 -11.82 14.07
N GLN A 87 7.42 -12.65 15.11
CA GLN A 87 6.22 -13.14 15.78
C GLN A 87 5.45 -12.00 16.47
N ILE A 88 6.16 -11.11 17.15
CA ILE A 88 5.56 -9.91 17.76
C ILE A 88 4.90 -9.02 16.70
N LYS A 89 5.56 -8.79 15.58
CA LYS A 89 5.02 -8.04 14.44
C LYS A 89 3.74 -8.68 13.88
N GLU A 90 3.71 -10.00 13.74
CA GLU A 90 2.53 -10.73 13.27
C GLU A 90 1.36 -10.57 14.24
N ILE A 91 1.60 -10.71 15.53
CA ILE A 91 0.59 -10.54 16.58
C ILE A 91 0.09 -9.09 16.63
N TYR A 92 1.00 -8.14 16.62
CA TYR A 92 0.64 -6.72 16.55
C TYR A 92 -0.24 -6.41 15.33
N GLY A 93 0.11 -6.94 14.16
CA GLY A 93 -0.65 -6.77 12.93
C GLY A 93 -2.07 -7.34 13.02
N LEU A 94 -2.26 -8.51 13.64
CA LEU A 94 -3.58 -9.10 13.84
C LEU A 94 -4.44 -8.30 14.82
N ILE A 95 -3.83 -7.72 15.85
CA ILE A 95 -4.53 -6.83 16.79
C ILE A 95 -4.84 -5.49 16.12
N HIS A 96 -3.89 -4.96 15.34
CA HIS A 96 -4.05 -3.73 14.57
C HIS A 96 -5.26 -3.77 13.65
N LYS A 97 -5.47 -4.88 12.93
CA LYS A 97 -6.66 -5.08 12.08
C LYS A 97 -7.97 -4.84 12.83
N ARG A 98 -8.06 -5.32 14.07
CA ARG A 98 -9.25 -5.11 14.91
C ARG A 98 -9.35 -3.67 15.39
N PHE A 99 -8.22 -3.11 15.79
CA PHE A 99 -8.15 -1.76 16.30
C PHE A 99 -8.55 -0.70 15.26
N ILE A 100 -8.06 -0.80 14.02
CA ILE A 100 -8.37 0.17 12.96
C ILE A 100 -9.85 0.18 12.56
N SER A 101 -10.63 -0.83 12.95
CA SER A 101 -12.09 -0.87 12.75
C SER A 101 -12.86 -0.19 13.90
N THR A 102 -12.18 0.24 14.96
CA THR A 102 -12.79 1.01 16.07
C THR A 102 -12.84 2.50 15.73
N PRO A 103 -13.72 3.29 16.39
CA PRO A 103 -13.78 4.74 16.15
C PRO A 103 -12.43 5.44 16.34
N LYS A 104 -11.64 5.03 17.36
CA LYS A 104 -10.32 5.60 17.64
C LYS A 104 -9.30 5.24 16.55
N GLY A 105 -9.24 3.96 16.17
CA GLY A 105 -8.37 3.51 15.09
C GLY A 105 -8.73 4.11 13.73
N LEU A 106 -10.02 4.25 13.42
CA LEU A 106 -10.50 4.94 12.22
C LEU A 106 -10.06 6.41 12.18
N ALA A 107 -10.07 7.11 13.34
CA ALA A 107 -9.61 8.49 13.42
C ALA A 107 -8.12 8.63 13.10
N LEU A 108 -7.28 7.75 13.65
CA LEU A 108 -5.84 7.72 13.36
C LEU A 108 -5.56 7.36 11.88
N MET A 109 -6.29 6.40 11.33
CA MET A 109 -6.18 6.05 9.91
C MET A 109 -6.66 7.18 8.99
N ARG A 110 -7.66 7.95 9.42
CA ARG A 110 -8.13 9.16 8.71
C ARG A 110 -7.03 10.22 8.63
N GLU A 111 -6.32 10.44 9.71
CA GLU A 111 -5.18 11.37 9.72
C GLU A 111 -4.10 10.94 8.73
N LYS A 112 -3.68 9.66 8.74
CA LYS A 112 -2.74 9.13 7.76
C LYS A 112 -3.25 9.21 6.31
N TYR A 113 -4.55 9.01 6.10
CA TYR A 113 -5.18 9.15 4.80
C TYR A 113 -5.09 10.60 4.30
N LEU A 114 -5.45 11.58 5.13
CA LEU A 114 -5.38 13.00 4.78
C LEU A 114 -3.95 13.47 4.50
N ASN A 115 -2.98 12.94 5.23
CA ASN A 115 -1.55 13.22 5.03
C ASN A 115 -0.98 12.52 3.78
N GLY A 116 -1.76 11.67 3.08
CA GLY A 116 -1.31 10.95 1.90
C GLY A 116 -0.25 9.87 2.18
N THR A 117 -0.15 9.38 3.41
CA THR A 117 0.83 8.37 3.85
C THR A 117 0.77 7.12 2.98
N PHE A 118 -0.41 6.70 2.57
CA PHE A 118 -0.62 5.48 1.76
C PHE A 118 -0.29 5.66 0.28
N GLY A 119 0.09 6.89 -0.13
CA GLY A 119 0.42 7.22 -1.51
C GLY A 119 -0.80 7.60 -2.34
N HIS A 120 -0.55 7.78 -3.63
CA HIS A 120 -1.55 8.28 -4.57
C HIS A 120 -1.75 7.32 -5.73
N CYS A 121 -2.95 7.36 -6.31
CA CYS A 121 -3.28 6.52 -7.45
C CYS A 121 -2.37 6.83 -8.65
N PRO A 122 -1.74 5.81 -9.26
CA PRO A 122 -0.86 6.01 -10.41
C PRO A 122 -1.63 6.35 -11.69
N ARG A 123 -2.96 6.19 -11.68
CA ARG A 123 -3.81 6.45 -12.82
C ARG A 123 -4.01 7.95 -13.02
N ILE A 124 -3.63 8.47 -14.18
CA ILE A 124 -3.71 9.90 -14.51
C ILE A 124 -5.14 10.45 -14.33
N LEU A 125 -6.16 9.66 -14.70
CA LEU A 125 -7.56 10.08 -14.64
C LEU A 125 -8.16 10.06 -13.23
N CYS A 126 -7.42 9.60 -12.23
CA CYS A 126 -7.80 9.63 -10.82
C CYS A 126 -7.29 10.89 -10.10
N ASP A 127 -6.60 11.79 -10.82
CA ASP A 127 -6.16 13.08 -10.30
C ASP A 127 -5.43 12.98 -8.95
N LYS A 128 -4.45 12.07 -8.90
CA LYS A 128 -3.66 11.80 -7.68
C LYS A 128 -4.52 11.47 -6.44
N GLN A 129 -5.65 10.78 -6.62
CA GLN A 129 -6.46 10.32 -5.50
C GLN A 129 -5.63 9.59 -4.46
N VAL A 130 -5.81 9.93 -3.20
CA VAL A 130 -5.17 9.25 -2.07
C VAL A 130 -5.68 7.81 -2.00
N LEU A 131 -4.77 6.89 -1.74
CA LEU A 131 -5.04 5.45 -1.63
C LEU A 131 -5.28 5.05 -0.17
N ILE A 132 -5.87 3.87 0.04
CA ILE A 132 -6.11 3.30 1.37
C ILE A 132 -5.61 1.85 1.41
N PRO A 133 -4.97 1.38 2.49
CA PRO A 133 -4.48 0.01 2.57
C PRO A 133 -5.62 -1.01 2.60
N VAL A 134 -5.38 -2.18 2.01
CA VAL A 134 -6.32 -3.29 1.94
C VAL A 134 -5.57 -4.62 1.88
N GLY A 135 -6.12 -5.63 2.55
CA GLY A 135 -5.72 -7.03 2.41
C GLY A 135 -6.52 -7.74 1.33
N LEU A 136 -5.93 -8.76 0.71
CA LEU A 136 -6.65 -9.64 -0.22
C LEU A 136 -7.18 -10.90 0.48
N SER A 137 -6.73 -11.19 1.69
CA SER A 137 -7.17 -12.28 2.55
C SER A 137 -7.20 -11.84 4.00
N GLU A 138 -7.99 -12.56 4.78
CA GLU A 138 -8.01 -12.43 6.25
C GLU A 138 -6.90 -13.27 6.92
N ASP A 139 -6.35 -14.24 6.17
CA ASP A 139 -5.29 -15.12 6.63
C ASP A 139 -3.91 -14.48 6.42
N THR A 140 -3.04 -14.63 7.43
CA THR A 140 -1.64 -14.18 7.36
C THR A 140 -0.84 -14.99 6.34
N LYS A 141 0.21 -14.38 5.78
CA LYS A 141 1.12 -15.00 4.81
C LYS A 141 0.48 -15.40 3.47
N PHE A 142 -0.76 -15.01 3.23
CA PHE A 142 -1.44 -15.24 1.95
C PHE A 142 -1.05 -14.18 0.91
N SER A 143 -1.09 -12.93 1.27
CA SER A 143 -0.80 -11.82 0.35
C SER A 143 -0.26 -10.62 1.10
N ARG A 144 0.76 -9.99 0.54
CA ARG A 144 1.26 -8.70 1.01
C ARG A 144 0.21 -7.62 0.86
N VAL A 145 0.30 -6.58 1.69
CA VAL A 145 -0.59 -5.42 1.66
C VAL A 145 -0.70 -4.82 0.27
N LYS A 146 -1.89 -4.36 -0.06
CA LYS A 146 -2.20 -3.60 -1.28
C LYS A 146 -2.78 -2.25 -0.89
N VAL A 147 -2.92 -1.38 -1.87
CA VAL A 147 -3.56 -0.08 -1.70
C VAL A 147 -4.69 0.07 -2.71
N TYR A 148 -5.84 0.49 -2.24
CA TYR A 148 -7.08 0.62 -3.01
C TYR A 148 -7.35 2.07 -3.37
N CYS A 149 -7.78 2.30 -4.61
CA CYS A 149 -8.22 3.61 -5.08
C CYS A 149 -9.75 3.68 -5.13
N PRO A 150 -10.40 4.58 -4.39
CA PRO A 150 -11.86 4.67 -4.38
C PRO A 150 -12.47 5.26 -5.66
N ILE A 151 -11.68 5.93 -6.53
CA ILE A 151 -12.17 6.47 -7.80
C ILE A 151 -12.22 5.40 -8.89
N CYS A 152 -11.12 4.68 -9.12
CA CYS A 152 -11.07 3.65 -10.16
C CYS A 152 -11.44 2.26 -9.67
N CYS A 153 -11.64 2.07 -8.37
CA CYS A 153 -11.97 0.78 -7.74
C CYS A 153 -10.94 -0.31 -8.04
N GLU A 154 -9.69 0.09 -8.29
CA GLU A 154 -8.58 -0.83 -8.59
C GLU A 154 -7.62 -0.91 -7.41
N VAL A 155 -6.89 -2.02 -7.35
CA VAL A 155 -5.92 -2.32 -6.29
C VAL A 155 -4.51 -2.27 -6.86
N TYR A 156 -3.61 -1.58 -6.16
CA TYR A 156 -2.22 -1.36 -6.59
C TYR A 156 -1.23 -1.92 -5.57
N LYS A 157 0.01 -2.09 -6.01
CA LYS A 157 1.12 -2.37 -5.10
C LYS A 157 1.49 -1.10 -4.34
N PRO A 158 1.80 -1.19 -3.03
CA PRO A 158 2.27 -0.04 -2.26
C PRO A 158 3.67 0.39 -2.69
N ARG A 159 4.18 1.46 -2.08
CA ARG A 159 5.58 1.89 -2.23
C ARG A 159 6.54 0.78 -1.79
N GLU A 160 7.76 0.80 -2.30
CA GLU A 160 8.75 -0.28 -2.08
C GLU A 160 9.02 -0.57 -0.61
N ARG A 161 9.13 0.46 0.22
CA ARG A 161 9.41 0.33 1.66
C ARG A 161 8.38 -0.52 2.42
N VAL A 162 7.11 -0.45 2.04
CA VAL A 162 6.00 -1.15 2.72
C VAL A 162 5.65 -2.50 2.09
N ARG A 163 6.40 -2.93 1.09
CA ARG A 163 6.07 -4.15 0.31
C ARG A 163 6.01 -5.43 1.12
N ASP A 164 6.74 -5.51 2.23
CA ASP A 164 6.87 -6.74 3.03
C ASP A 164 5.83 -6.87 4.14
N MET A 165 4.93 -5.89 4.25
CA MET A 165 3.83 -5.92 5.20
C MET A 165 2.73 -6.86 4.72
N ASP A 166 2.18 -7.68 5.63
CA ASP A 166 1.08 -8.60 5.32
C ASP A 166 -0.25 -7.83 5.18
N GLY A 167 -1.03 -8.20 4.16
CA GLY A 167 -2.35 -7.63 3.92
C GLY A 167 -3.37 -7.95 5.00
N ALA A 168 -3.23 -9.10 5.67
CA ALA A 168 -4.11 -9.51 6.74
C ALA A 168 -4.14 -8.53 7.93
N TYR A 169 -3.10 -7.69 8.08
CA TYR A 169 -3.04 -6.67 9.14
C TYR A 169 -3.99 -5.48 8.93
N PHE A 170 -4.61 -5.39 7.77
CA PHE A 170 -5.68 -4.44 7.43
C PHE A 170 -7.01 -5.13 7.17
N GLY A 171 -6.97 -6.35 6.66
CA GLY A 171 -8.14 -7.12 6.26
C GLY A 171 -8.75 -6.66 4.94
N THR A 172 -9.73 -7.42 4.48
CA THR A 172 -10.36 -7.23 3.17
C THR A 172 -11.42 -6.12 3.16
N SER A 173 -12.02 -5.84 4.31
CA SER A 173 -13.18 -4.95 4.45
C SER A 173 -12.82 -3.54 4.90
N PHE A 174 -11.56 -3.28 5.25
CA PHE A 174 -11.15 -2.00 5.85
C PHE A 174 -11.52 -0.76 5.00
N PRO A 175 -11.27 -0.74 3.66
CA PRO A 175 -11.65 0.42 2.86
C PRO A 175 -13.15 0.73 2.91
N GLN A 176 -14.00 -0.29 2.90
CA GLN A 176 -15.46 -0.13 2.97
C GLN A 176 -15.87 0.43 4.33
N ILE A 177 -15.33 -0.12 5.42
CA ILE A 177 -15.61 0.35 6.79
C ILE A 177 -15.17 1.82 6.92
N PHE A 178 -13.99 2.17 6.41
CA PHE A 178 -13.45 3.52 6.46
C PHE A 178 -14.35 4.54 5.73
N PHE A 179 -14.75 4.24 4.49
CA PHE A 179 -15.60 5.15 3.72
C PHE A 179 -17.07 5.15 4.18
N MET A 180 -17.52 4.13 4.90
CA MET A 180 -18.80 4.16 5.60
C MET A 180 -18.76 5.09 6.84
N ALA A 181 -17.63 5.09 7.56
CA ALA A 181 -17.43 5.99 8.70
C ALA A 181 -17.20 7.46 8.27
N TYR A 182 -16.55 7.67 7.12
CA TYR A 182 -16.23 8.99 6.57
C TYR A 182 -16.77 9.16 5.13
N PRO A 183 -18.08 9.32 4.94
CA PRO A 183 -18.69 9.44 3.60
C PRO A 183 -18.23 10.68 2.82
N ASP A 184 -17.81 11.73 3.51
CA ASP A 184 -17.25 12.96 2.95
C ASP A 184 -15.90 12.74 2.25
N LEU A 185 -15.13 11.74 2.68
CA LEU A 185 -13.87 11.35 2.09
C LEU A 185 -14.03 10.36 0.92
N ASN A 186 -15.22 9.79 0.77
CA ASN A 186 -15.52 8.90 -0.34
C ASN A 186 -15.77 9.71 -1.61
N PRO A 187 -14.87 9.69 -2.60
CA PRO A 187 -15.11 10.42 -3.83
C PRO A 187 -16.36 9.88 -4.50
N LYS A 188 -17.31 10.77 -4.80
CA LYS A 188 -18.46 10.41 -5.64
C LYS A 188 -17.92 9.76 -6.91
N VAL A 189 -18.36 8.53 -7.19
CA VAL A 189 -17.87 7.72 -8.31
C VAL A 189 -17.91 8.58 -9.58
N LYS A 190 -16.77 9.08 -9.97
CA LYS A 190 -16.63 9.69 -11.29
C LYS A 190 -16.65 8.52 -12.27
N ILE A 191 -17.50 8.59 -13.28
CA ILE A 191 -17.47 7.64 -14.40
C ILE A 191 -16.02 7.57 -14.85
N VAL A 192 -15.41 6.41 -14.68
CA VAL A 192 -14.00 6.21 -14.98
C VAL A 192 -13.82 6.38 -16.48
N LYS A 193 -13.45 7.57 -16.90
CA LYS A 193 -13.13 7.83 -18.31
C LYS A 193 -11.91 6.98 -18.68
N ASN A 194 -12.06 6.17 -19.71
CA ASN A 194 -10.94 5.41 -20.22
C ASN A 194 -9.95 6.37 -20.90
N TYR A 195 -8.66 6.20 -20.57
CA TYR A 195 -7.63 6.94 -21.28
C TYR A 195 -7.60 6.51 -22.76
N ILE A 196 -7.72 7.49 -23.63
CA ILE A 196 -7.62 7.26 -25.08
C ILE A 196 -6.20 7.70 -25.50
N PRO A 197 -5.31 6.77 -25.82
CA PRO A 197 -3.96 7.10 -26.24
C PRO A 197 -3.99 7.91 -27.53
N LYS A 198 -3.21 9.00 -27.54
CA LYS A 198 -3.05 9.86 -28.70
C LYS A 198 -1.58 10.09 -28.97
N LEU A 199 -1.20 10.14 -30.26
CA LEU A 199 0.11 10.55 -30.71
C LEU A 199 -0.08 11.79 -31.57
N TYR A 200 0.59 12.89 -31.23
CA TYR A 200 0.42 14.18 -31.90
C TYR A 200 -1.05 14.63 -32.07
N GLY A 201 -1.90 14.32 -31.08
CA GLY A 201 -3.33 14.65 -31.12
C GLY A 201 -4.22 13.62 -31.83
N PHE A 202 -3.67 12.68 -32.59
CA PHE A 202 -4.40 11.62 -33.25
C PHE A 202 -4.58 10.41 -32.33
N ARG A 203 -5.77 9.80 -32.35
CA ARG A 203 -6.03 8.55 -31.60
C ARG A 203 -5.18 7.41 -32.19
N ILE A 204 -4.46 6.71 -31.34
CA ILE A 204 -3.76 5.50 -31.73
C ILE A 204 -4.78 4.37 -31.78
N PHE A 205 -4.90 3.72 -32.94
CA PHE A 205 -5.70 2.51 -33.08
C PHE A 205 -5.13 1.42 -32.18
N GLY A 206 -5.93 0.91 -31.26
CA GLY A 206 -5.48 0.00 -30.22
C GLY A 206 -4.93 -1.30 -30.76
N LYS A 207 -3.80 -1.74 -30.24
CA LYS A 207 -3.25 -3.07 -30.45
C LYS A 207 -4.27 -4.13 -29.99
N LYS A 208 -4.35 -5.26 -30.72
CA LYS A 208 -5.12 -6.44 -30.36
C LYS A 208 -4.81 -6.83 -28.90
N GLY A 209 -5.82 -6.88 -28.04
CA GLY A 209 -5.66 -7.19 -26.61
C GLY A 209 -5.66 -6.00 -25.66
N SER A 210 -5.71 -4.75 -26.12
CA SER A 210 -5.97 -3.61 -25.24
C SER A 210 -7.47 -3.56 -24.85
N LYS A 211 -7.79 -3.12 -23.61
CA LYS A 211 -9.19 -2.87 -23.16
C LYS A 211 -9.99 -1.93 -24.11
N TYR A 212 -9.35 -1.36 -25.09
CA TYR A 212 -9.91 -0.44 -26.08
C TYR A 212 -10.25 -1.10 -27.42
N PHE A 213 -10.16 -2.43 -27.48
CA PHE A 213 -10.73 -3.21 -28.57
C PHE A 213 -12.24 -3.30 -28.32
N SER A 214 -12.98 -2.22 -28.61
CA SER A 214 -14.45 -2.23 -28.46
C SER A 214 -15.10 -3.19 -29.47
N LYS A 215 -16.31 -3.68 -29.14
CA LYS A 215 -17.13 -4.49 -30.05
C LYS A 215 -17.36 -3.83 -31.41
N ASP A 216 -17.40 -2.49 -31.45
CA ASP A 216 -17.49 -1.72 -32.69
C ASP A 216 -16.31 -1.94 -33.63
N LYS A 217 -15.16 -2.38 -33.12
CA LYS A 217 -13.98 -2.73 -33.91
C LYS A 217 -14.05 -4.14 -34.48
N GLU A 218 -14.67 -5.08 -33.82
CA GLU A 218 -14.91 -6.40 -34.38
C GLU A 218 -15.84 -6.29 -35.57
N GLU A 219 -16.89 -5.48 -35.48
CA GLU A 219 -17.79 -5.22 -36.60
C GLU A 219 -17.07 -4.48 -37.75
N LEU A 220 -16.23 -3.49 -37.43
CA LEU A 220 -15.45 -2.78 -38.43
C LEU A 220 -14.41 -3.69 -39.10
N TRP A 221 -13.75 -4.54 -38.31
CA TRP A 221 -12.80 -5.54 -38.81
C TRP A 221 -13.47 -6.58 -39.69
N GLU A 222 -14.65 -7.05 -39.33
CA GLU A 222 -15.46 -7.96 -40.16
C GLU A 222 -15.92 -7.28 -41.46
N LYS A 223 -16.30 -5.99 -41.41
CA LYS A 223 -16.62 -5.22 -42.60
C LYS A 223 -15.40 -5.02 -43.51
N MET A 224 -14.23 -4.75 -42.93
CA MET A 224 -12.98 -4.60 -43.68
C MET A 224 -12.54 -5.91 -44.33
N LYS A 225 -12.66 -7.04 -43.65
CA LYS A 225 -12.44 -8.37 -44.21
C LYS A 225 -13.37 -8.67 -45.40
N LYS A 226 -14.65 -8.32 -45.27
CA LYS A 226 -15.63 -8.48 -46.36
C LYS A 226 -15.33 -7.60 -47.58
N LEU A 227 -14.64 -6.48 -47.37
CA LEU A 227 -14.21 -5.57 -48.47
C LEU A 227 -12.85 -5.92 -49.08
N ASN A 228 -12.25 -7.05 -48.70
CA ASN A 228 -10.92 -7.49 -49.17
C ASN A 228 -9.81 -6.44 -49.04
N ILE A 229 -9.90 -5.58 -48.02
CA ILE A 229 -8.85 -4.61 -47.68
C ILE A 229 -7.79 -5.38 -46.86
N ASN A 230 -6.79 -5.93 -47.54
CA ASN A 230 -5.61 -6.52 -46.92
C ASN A 230 -4.80 -5.40 -46.27
N LEU A 231 -4.88 -5.30 -44.95
CA LEU A 231 -3.93 -4.53 -44.15
C LEU A 231 -2.85 -5.48 -43.64
N ASP A 232 -1.91 -5.85 -44.49
CA ASP A 232 -0.65 -6.47 -44.09
C ASP A 232 0.21 -5.43 -43.34
N TYR A 233 -0.17 -5.14 -42.08
CA TYR A 233 0.71 -4.52 -41.12
C TYR A 233 0.93 -5.49 -39.96
N GLU A 234 1.86 -6.42 -40.20
CA GLU A 234 2.61 -7.03 -39.12
C GLU A 234 3.48 -5.93 -38.48
N LEU A 235 3.18 -5.66 -37.22
CA LEU A 235 4.06 -4.97 -36.29
C LEU A 235 4.16 -5.79 -35.00
#